data_ac001c968949a3a5c24c2b90a2a7b348
#
_entry.id   ac001c968949a3a5c24c2b90a2a7b348
#
_cell.length_a   1.000
_cell.length_b   1.000
_cell.length_c   1.000
_cell.angle_alpha   90.00
_cell.angle_beta   90.00
_cell.angle_gamma   90.00
#
_symmetry.space_group_name_H-M   'P 1'
#
loop_
_entity.id
_entity.type
_entity.pdbx_description
1 polymer ?
#
loop_
_entity_poly.entity_id
_entity_poly.type
_entity_poly.pdbx_seq_one_letter_code
_entity_poly.pdbx_strand_id
1 'polypeptide(L)'
;MKSILSEKINIYGREAENRILFQPMEGCDGTSDGAVGELTARRYLRFAEGGPGVIWFEATAVCNEGRANPRQLYINEKTLGSFRTVVSEIKKRSKELNGFEPLIIVQLTHSGRYSKPNGTPEPIVAYRNEVWEKGKEEQPYTVATDEYLDTIPSLYSAAAKLAVEAGFDGIDVKCCHGYLFNEFLSAYNREGKYGGSFENRTRLYFDCIDAVKEAVGDKVFVTTRLNSCDCFPYGYGFGVNSLGEIDLAETKMIISSLREKGIEFVNLTIGNPYLIPHINRPYVAKSPEDGNIGMKRIYDVTKEITSSFPDMTFAVSALTFEGENSVAYAEKLLEEGVGDFAGFGRMTFAYPDFYKDYLEKGTLDKNKVCIKCAKCTELMRAGTVAGCVIRDNEAYMPYYNKYVLKK
;
A
#
# COMPACT_ATOMS: atom_id res chain seq x y z
N MET A 1 -30.17 -0.84 12.63
CA MET A 1 -28.93 -1.16 13.39
C MET A 1 -27.86 -0.16 12.95
N LYS A 2 -26.94 0.20 13.82
CA LYS A 2 -25.80 1.06 13.44
C LYS A 2 -24.86 0.23 12.56
N SER A 3 -24.38 0.77 11.45
CA SER A 3 -23.46 0.09 10.55
C SER A 3 -22.18 -0.30 11.29
N ILE A 4 -21.69 -1.53 11.09
CA ILE A 4 -20.40 -1.99 11.60
C ILE A 4 -19.25 -1.07 11.16
N LEU A 5 -19.35 -0.47 9.97
CA LEU A 5 -18.36 0.48 9.46
C LEU A 5 -18.26 1.75 10.31
N SER A 6 -19.33 2.13 11.03
CA SER A 6 -19.36 3.30 11.92
C SER A 6 -18.92 2.98 13.36
N GLU A 7 -18.56 1.74 13.64
CA GLU A 7 -18.07 1.37 14.96
C GLU A 7 -16.61 1.76 15.12
N LYS A 8 -16.30 2.25 16.32
CA LYS A 8 -14.92 2.49 16.73
C LYS A 8 -14.18 1.17 16.89
N ILE A 9 -12.90 1.20 16.62
CA ILE A 9 -12.02 0.05 16.83
C ILE A 9 -10.70 0.52 17.43
N ASN A 10 -10.20 -0.21 18.43
CA ASN A 10 -8.91 0.06 19.06
C ASN A 10 -7.82 -0.74 18.38
N ILE A 11 -6.72 -0.09 18.00
CA ILE A 11 -5.49 -0.68 17.50
C ILE A 11 -4.31 -0.08 18.28
N TYR A 12 -3.52 -0.91 18.91
CA TYR A 12 -2.38 -0.50 19.74
C TYR A 12 -2.73 0.54 20.83
N GLY A 13 -3.91 0.44 21.44
CA GLY A 13 -4.37 1.40 22.44
C GLY A 13 -4.85 2.75 21.86
N ARG A 14 -4.89 2.91 20.54
CA ARG A 14 -5.38 4.09 19.83
C ARG A 14 -6.73 3.79 19.17
N GLU A 15 -7.67 4.70 19.32
CA GLU A 15 -9.03 4.54 18.77
C GLU A 15 -9.12 5.10 17.35
N ALA A 16 -9.51 4.25 16.39
CA ALA A 16 -9.99 4.69 15.09
C ALA A 16 -11.51 4.91 15.18
N GLU A 17 -11.99 6.08 14.76
CA GLU A 17 -13.39 6.53 14.95
C GLU A 17 -14.40 5.72 14.13
N ASN A 18 -13.95 5.06 13.08
CA ASN A 18 -14.74 4.17 12.23
C ASN A 18 -13.82 3.15 11.52
N ARG A 19 -14.41 2.17 10.83
CA ARG A 19 -13.67 1.09 10.15
C ARG A 19 -13.36 1.37 8.68
N ILE A 20 -13.42 2.63 8.25
CA ILE A 20 -13.04 3.04 6.89
C ILE A 20 -11.55 3.35 6.85
N LEU A 21 -10.84 2.70 5.94
CA LEU A 21 -9.42 2.87 5.72
C LEU A 21 -9.14 3.34 4.29
N PHE A 22 -8.43 4.44 4.12
CA PHE A 22 -7.97 4.90 2.82
C PHE A 22 -6.59 4.31 2.54
N GLN A 23 -6.51 3.50 1.47
CA GLN A 23 -5.32 2.74 1.09
C GLN A 23 -4.18 3.65 0.58
N PRO A 24 -2.90 3.26 0.73
CA PRO A 24 -1.74 4.04 0.30
C PRO A 24 -1.64 4.11 -1.22
N MET A 25 -2.26 5.13 -1.79
CA MET A 25 -2.31 5.37 -3.24
C MET A 25 -1.26 6.40 -3.63
N GLU A 26 -0.17 5.96 -4.27
CA GLU A 26 0.88 6.87 -4.76
C GLU A 26 0.33 7.90 -5.74
N GLY A 27 0.54 9.18 -5.44
CA GLY A 27 0.22 10.31 -6.32
C GLY A 27 1.31 10.61 -7.33
N CYS A 28 2.54 10.16 -7.13
CA CYS A 28 3.70 10.51 -7.94
C CYS A 28 3.81 12.03 -8.17
N ASP A 29 3.47 12.82 -7.16
CA ASP A 29 3.27 14.26 -7.24
C ASP A 29 4.02 15.05 -6.14
N GLY A 30 4.98 14.40 -5.47
CA GLY A 30 5.96 15.07 -4.63
C GLY A 30 6.91 15.95 -5.44
N THR A 31 7.72 16.72 -4.76
CA THR A 31 8.80 17.51 -5.37
C THR A 31 9.96 16.62 -5.81
N SER A 32 10.90 17.16 -6.58
CA SER A 32 12.06 16.39 -7.08
C SER A 32 12.97 15.87 -5.96
N ASP A 33 13.03 16.57 -4.83
CA ASP A 33 13.77 16.15 -3.63
C ASP A 33 12.97 15.24 -2.69
N GLY A 34 11.69 14.95 -3.02
CA GLY A 34 10.82 14.03 -2.30
C GLY A 34 9.96 14.67 -1.22
N ALA A 35 9.88 16.00 -1.14
CA ALA A 35 8.98 16.70 -0.25
C ALA A 35 7.50 16.56 -0.72
N VAL A 36 6.57 16.82 0.19
CA VAL A 36 5.13 16.89 -0.12
C VAL A 36 4.87 18.04 -1.08
N GLY A 37 4.32 17.73 -2.27
CA GLY A 37 3.94 18.70 -3.28
C GLY A 37 2.51 19.23 -3.10
N GLU A 38 2.14 20.24 -3.88
CA GLU A 38 0.80 20.84 -3.80
C GLU A 38 -0.33 19.84 -4.09
N LEU A 39 -0.18 19.00 -5.13
CA LEU A 39 -1.18 17.97 -5.46
C LEU A 39 -1.24 16.88 -4.39
N THR A 40 -0.10 16.52 -3.79
CA THR A 40 -0.04 15.61 -2.65
C THR A 40 -0.84 16.19 -1.48
N ALA A 41 -0.54 17.41 -1.04
CA ALA A 41 -1.24 18.08 0.06
C ALA A 41 -2.74 18.19 -0.22
N ARG A 42 -3.13 18.67 -1.42
CA ARG A 42 -4.53 18.77 -1.85
C ARG A 42 -5.25 17.43 -1.75
N ARG A 43 -4.63 16.34 -2.20
CA ARG A 43 -5.22 14.99 -2.14
C ARG A 43 -5.48 14.55 -0.72
N TYR A 44 -4.50 14.69 0.17
CA TYR A 44 -4.65 14.27 1.56
C TYR A 44 -5.62 15.14 2.37
N LEU A 45 -5.72 16.44 2.07
CA LEU A 45 -6.76 17.29 2.67
C LEU A 45 -8.17 16.83 2.24
N ARG A 46 -8.36 16.49 0.97
CA ARG A 46 -9.63 15.90 0.52
C ARG A 46 -9.91 14.54 1.18
N PHE A 47 -8.87 13.74 1.45
CA PHE A 47 -9.04 12.50 2.22
C PHE A 47 -9.48 12.78 3.66
N ALA A 48 -8.89 13.77 4.31
CA ALA A 48 -9.29 14.22 5.63
C ALA A 48 -10.75 14.67 5.68
N GLU A 49 -11.20 15.40 4.66
CA GLU A 49 -12.60 15.83 4.50
C GLU A 49 -13.57 14.65 4.41
N GLY A 50 -13.15 13.52 3.82
CA GLY A 50 -13.94 12.31 3.68
C GLY A 50 -14.23 11.55 4.97
N GLY A 51 -13.53 11.85 6.07
CA GLY A 51 -13.77 11.31 7.40
C GLY A 51 -13.47 9.82 7.61
N PRO A 52 -12.39 9.23 7.01
CA PRO A 52 -12.00 7.87 7.34
C PRO A 52 -11.42 7.77 8.76
N GLY A 53 -11.55 6.63 9.41
CA GLY A 53 -10.90 6.35 10.69
C GLY A 53 -9.38 6.20 10.53
N VAL A 54 -8.92 5.71 9.37
CA VAL A 54 -7.50 5.53 9.07
C VAL A 54 -7.15 6.08 7.69
N ILE A 55 -6.10 6.88 7.61
CA ILE A 55 -5.44 7.28 6.36
C ILE A 55 -4.09 6.57 6.30
N TRP A 56 -3.95 5.62 5.37
CA TRP A 56 -2.67 5.02 5.07
C TRP A 56 -1.95 5.87 4.03
N PHE A 57 -0.96 6.61 4.51
CA PHE A 57 -0.20 7.54 3.67
C PHE A 57 0.65 6.76 2.66
N GLU A 58 0.81 7.31 1.47
CA GLU A 58 1.45 6.62 0.34
C GLU A 58 2.90 6.20 0.59
N ALA A 59 3.37 5.27 -0.28
CA ALA A 59 4.72 4.76 -0.23
C ALA A 59 5.75 5.91 -0.29
N THR A 60 6.48 6.05 0.82
CA THR A 60 7.48 7.08 1.05
C THR A 60 8.85 6.41 1.16
N ALA A 61 9.78 6.78 0.28
CA ALA A 61 11.09 6.15 0.22
C ALA A 61 11.92 6.45 1.47
N VAL A 62 12.75 5.47 1.89
CA VAL A 62 13.70 5.60 3.01
C VAL A 62 15.08 6.04 2.55
N CYS A 63 15.37 5.95 1.24
CA CYS A 63 16.61 6.41 0.60
C CYS A 63 16.32 6.85 -0.83
N ASN A 64 17.24 7.62 -1.43
CA ASN A 64 17.03 8.16 -2.78
C ASN A 64 17.00 7.06 -3.84
N GLU A 65 17.94 6.12 -3.81
CA GLU A 65 18.03 4.99 -4.75
C GLU A 65 16.83 4.04 -4.65
N GLY A 66 16.15 4.02 -3.51
CA GLY A 66 14.92 3.24 -3.30
C GLY A 66 13.66 3.89 -3.87
N ARG A 67 13.71 5.04 -4.53
CA ARG A 67 12.54 5.72 -5.10
C ARG A 67 12.06 5.05 -6.39
N ALA A 68 10.75 4.82 -6.53
CA ALA A 68 10.13 4.25 -7.74
C ALA A 68 9.95 5.25 -8.89
N ASN A 69 10.09 6.54 -8.63
CA ASN A 69 10.04 7.61 -9.62
C ASN A 69 10.63 8.91 -9.04
N PRO A 70 11.02 9.91 -9.88
CA PRO A 70 11.66 11.15 -9.43
C PRO A 70 10.80 12.04 -8.51
N ARG A 71 9.49 11.77 -8.41
CA ARG A 71 8.55 12.52 -7.59
C ARG A 71 7.88 11.68 -6.51
N GLN A 72 8.40 10.46 -6.28
CA GLN A 72 7.98 9.72 -5.10
C GLN A 72 8.44 10.47 -3.86
N LEU A 73 7.58 10.49 -2.86
CA LEU A 73 7.91 11.04 -1.55
C LEU A 73 9.14 10.32 -0.97
N TYR A 74 10.01 11.09 -0.35
CA TYR A 74 11.21 10.61 0.34
C TYR A 74 11.39 11.39 1.64
N ILE A 75 11.27 10.69 2.76
CA ILE A 75 11.39 11.31 4.06
C ILE A 75 12.87 11.39 4.48
N ASN A 76 13.34 12.60 4.69
CA ASN A 76 14.69 12.91 5.15
C ASN A 76 14.66 14.27 5.88
N GLU A 77 15.76 14.68 6.48
CA GLU A 77 15.85 15.91 7.27
C GLU A 77 15.41 17.17 6.48
N LYS A 78 15.69 17.23 5.18
CA LYS A 78 15.33 18.38 4.33
C LYS A 78 13.83 18.44 4.03
N THR A 79 13.19 17.28 3.88
CA THR A 79 11.79 17.17 3.51
C THR A 79 10.85 17.06 4.72
N LEU A 80 11.36 16.77 5.93
CA LEU A 80 10.61 16.59 7.17
C LEU A 80 9.58 17.69 7.43
N GLY A 81 9.95 18.95 7.20
CA GLY A 81 9.06 20.10 7.42
C GLY A 81 7.76 20.01 6.61
N SER A 82 7.84 19.52 5.37
CA SER A 82 6.67 19.36 4.49
C SER A 82 5.74 18.24 4.97
N PHE A 83 6.30 17.13 5.47
CA PHE A 83 5.51 16.03 6.07
C PHE A 83 4.81 16.48 7.35
N ARG A 84 5.53 17.18 8.24
CA ARG A 84 4.95 17.73 9.48
C ARG A 84 3.77 18.65 9.17
N THR A 85 3.91 19.53 8.19
CA THR A 85 2.85 20.44 7.76
C THR A 85 1.63 19.67 7.29
N VAL A 86 1.77 18.74 6.33
CA VAL A 86 0.61 18.02 5.78
C VAL A 86 -0.07 17.15 6.80
N VAL A 87 0.68 16.45 7.67
CA VAL A 87 0.10 15.60 8.74
C VAL A 87 -0.72 16.44 9.72
N SER A 88 -0.17 17.59 10.14
CA SER A 88 -0.88 18.53 11.01
C SER A 88 -2.15 19.08 10.37
N GLU A 89 -2.10 19.46 9.09
CA GLU A 89 -3.25 19.96 8.35
C GLU A 89 -4.34 18.91 8.14
N ILE A 90 -3.96 17.63 7.86
CA ILE A 90 -4.89 16.51 7.76
C ILE A 90 -5.67 16.35 9.08
N LYS A 91 -4.95 16.28 10.22
CA LYS A 91 -5.57 16.12 11.55
C LYS A 91 -6.48 17.31 11.86
N LYS A 92 -5.99 18.52 11.69
CA LYS A 92 -6.79 19.74 11.89
C LYS A 92 -8.03 19.76 11.02
N ARG A 93 -7.89 19.52 9.72
CA ARG A 93 -9.00 19.56 8.75
C ARG A 93 -10.07 18.53 9.05
N SER A 94 -9.66 17.30 9.38
CA SER A 94 -10.59 16.26 9.79
C SER A 94 -11.30 16.61 11.10
N LYS A 95 -10.56 17.12 12.10
CA LYS A 95 -11.14 17.56 13.37
C LYS A 95 -12.20 18.63 13.18
N GLU A 96 -11.95 19.61 12.32
CA GLU A 96 -12.90 20.72 12.02
C GLU A 96 -14.17 20.21 11.34
N LEU A 97 -14.07 19.26 10.40
CA LEU A 97 -15.18 18.84 9.55
C LEU A 97 -15.88 17.57 10.04
N ASN A 98 -15.19 16.70 10.77
CA ASN A 98 -15.70 15.40 11.19
C ASN A 98 -15.78 15.24 12.71
N GLY A 99 -15.19 16.16 13.48
CA GLY A 99 -15.14 16.10 14.95
C GLY A 99 -14.04 15.21 15.53
N PHE A 100 -13.24 14.53 14.70
CA PHE A 100 -12.17 13.63 15.12
C PHE A 100 -10.93 13.74 14.22
N GLU A 101 -9.82 13.20 14.69
CA GLU A 101 -8.58 13.06 13.94
C GLU A 101 -8.42 11.61 13.48
N PRO A 102 -8.15 11.34 12.17
CA PRO A 102 -7.86 9.99 11.72
C PRO A 102 -6.50 9.52 12.23
N LEU A 103 -6.33 8.21 12.38
CA LEU A 103 -4.99 7.63 12.52
C LEU A 103 -4.27 7.70 11.17
N ILE A 104 -3.06 8.24 11.15
CA ILE A 104 -2.27 8.40 9.91
C ILE A 104 -1.05 7.48 9.96
N ILE A 105 -0.99 6.52 9.03
CA ILE A 105 0.09 5.53 8.94
C ILE A 105 0.95 5.86 7.71
N VAL A 106 2.25 6.11 7.87
CA VAL A 106 3.14 6.27 6.73
C VAL A 106 3.67 4.92 6.25
N GLN A 107 3.63 4.69 4.94
CA GLN A 107 4.18 3.48 4.33
C GLN A 107 5.64 3.72 3.94
N LEU A 108 6.60 3.25 4.74
CA LEU A 108 8.03 3.29 4.42
C LEU A 108 8.38 2.21 3.40
N THR A 109 9.21 2.57 2.41
CA THR A 109 9.50 1.66 1.30
C THR A 109 10.90 1.83 0.72
N HIS A 110 11.40 0.73 0.16
CA HIS A 110 12.48 0.68 -0.82
C HIS A 110 11.94 -0.03 -2.07
N SER A 111 11.95 0.65 -3.21
CA SER A 111 11.25 0.16 -4.40
C SER A 111 11.94 -1.02 -5.09
N GLY A 112 13.21 -1.31 -4.73
CA GLY A 112 13.92 -2.49 -5.21
C GLY A 112 13.96 -2.58 -6.74
N ARG A 113 13.37 -3.61 -7.31
CA ARG A 113 13.26 -3.84 -8.76
C ARG A 113 12.64 -2.68 -9.54
N TYR A 114 11.81 -1.87 -8.87
CA TYR A 114 11.13 -0.72 -9.49
C TYR A 114 11.83 0.61 -9.23
N SER A 115 13.06 0.59 -8.72
CA SER A 115 13.87 1.79 -8.49
C SER A 115 14.08 2.57 -9.77
N LYS A 116 13.77 3.88 -9.70
CA LYS A 116 13.82 4.81 -10.83
C LYS A 116 13.97 6.25 -10.33
N PRO A 117 14.97 6.54 -9.46
CA PRO A 117 15.08 7.82 -8.78
C PRO A 117 15.24 9.00 -9.74
N ASN A 118 15.94 8.78 -10.85
CA ASN A 118 16.28 9.82 -11.84
C ASN A 118 15.39 9.78 -13.10
N GLY A 119 14.32 8.97 -13.10
CA GLY A 119 13.43 8.81 -14.25
C GLY A 119 13.88 7.71 -15.23
N THR A 120 15.10 7.21 -15.13
CA THR A 120 15.58 6.00 -15.81
C THR A 120 15.52 4.81 -14.84
N PRO A 121 15.10 3.62 -15.29
CA PRO A 121 15.11 2.43 -14.44
C PRO A 121 16.53 2.11 -13.94
N GLU A 122 16.67 1.97 -12.64
CA GLU A 122 17.87 1.58 -11.92
C GLU A 122 17.55 0.46 -10.93
N PRO A 123 17.11 -0.74 -11.41
CA PRO A 123 16.63 -1.81 -10.57
C PRO A 123 17.69 -2.31 -9.59
N ILE A 124 17.31 -2.42 -8.32
CA ILE A 124 18.07 -3.10 -7.27
C ILE A 124 17.27 -4.34 -6.89
N VAL A 125 17.76 -5.51 -7.30
CA VAL A 125 16.98 -6.75 -7.26
C VAL A 125 17.52 -7.73 -6.21
N ALA A 126 16.65 -8.57 -5.66
CA ALA A 126 17.06 -9.64 -4.75
C ALA A 126 17.85 -10.73 -5.50
N TYR A 127 17.40 -11.07 -6.72
CA TYR A 127 17.99 -12.10 -7.57
C TYR A 127 17.50 -11.93 -9.02
N ARG A 128 18.13 -12.62 -9.96
CA ARG A 128 17.65 -12.69 -11.33
C ARG A 128 16.35 -13.53 -11.37
N ASN A 129 15.28 -12.96 -11.94
CA ASN A 129 13.99 -13.61 -12.03
C ASN A 129 13.42 -13.50 -13.44
N GLU A 130 13.49 -14.58 -14.20
CA GLU A 130 13.13 -14.62 -15.62
C GLU A 130 11.66 -14.27 -15.89
N VAL A 131 10.74 -14.56 -14.95
CA VAL A 131 9.34 -14.18 -15.08
C VAL A 131 9.16 -12.67 -14.94
N TRP A 132 9.89 -12.05 -14.02
CA TRP A 132 9.80 -10.61 -13.77
C TRP A 132 10.59 -9.78 -14.81
N GLU A 133 11.56 -10.40 -15.45
CA GLU A 133 12.44 -9.77 -16.46
C GLU A 133 11.94 -9.99 -17.90
N LYS A 134 10.92 -10.81 -18.11
CA LYS A 134 10.39 -11.11 -19.43
C LYS A 134 10.07 -9.84 -20.22
N GLY A 135 10.69 -9.70 -21.38
CA GLY A 135 10.60 -8.51 -22.25
C GLY A 135 11.47 -7.32 -21.79
N LYS A 136 12.39 -7.53 -20.84
CA LYS A 136 13.33 -6.54 -20.31
C LYS A 136 14.71 -7.13 -20.10
N GLU A 137 15.05 -8.18 -20.83
CA GLU A 137 16.26 -8.97 -20.69
C GLU A 137 17.55 -8.14 -20.85
N GLU A 138 17.46 -7.09 -21.67
CA GLU A 138 18.57 -6.14 -21.94
C GLU A 138 18.62 -4.97 -20.92
N GLN A 139 17.66 -4.87 -19.99
CA GLN A 139 17.65 -3.79 -19.01
C GLN A 139 18.73 -4.07 -17.95
N PRO A 140 19.69 -3.16 -17.72
CA PRO A 140 20.67 -3.33 -16.66
C PRO A 140 19.99 -3.31 -15.28
N TYR A 141 20.49 -4.13 -14.35
CA TYR A 141 20.06 -4.20 -12.97
C TYR A 141 21.27 -4.47 -12.05
N THR A 142 21.12 -4.14 -10.79
CA THR A 142 22.06 -4.47 -9.73
C THR A 142 21.46 -5.53 -8.81
N VAL A 143 22.13 -6.68 -8.67
CA VAL A 143 21.78 -7.64 -7.62
C VAL A 143 22.30 -7.09 -6.29
N ALA A 144 21.42 -6.90 -5.33
CA ALA A 144 21.76 -6.40 -4.00
C ALA A 144 22.73 -7.37 -3.29
N THR A 145 23.91 -6.89 -2.89
CA THR A 145 24.85 -7.67 -2.08
C THR A 145 24.40 -7.76 -0.64
N ASP A 146 24.90 -8.75 0.12
CA ASP A 146 24.57 -8.88 1.54
C ASP A 146 25.04 -7.66 2.33
N GLU A 147 26.21 -7.06 1.98
CA GLU A 147 26.74 -5.85 2.60
C GLU A 147 25.82 -4.63 2.37
N TYR A 148 25.24 -4.49 1.16
CA TYR A 148 24.25 -3.45 0.90
C TYR A 148 22.98 -3.69 1.74
N LEU A 149 22.49 -4.92 1.77
CA LEU A 149 21.30 -5.27 2.52
C LEU A 149 21.45 -5.05 4.03
N ASP A 150 22.67 -5.22 4.57
CA ASP A 150 23.00 -4.93 5.98
C ASP A 150 22.83 -3.45 6.35
N THR A 151 22.82 -2.55 5.38
CA THR A 151 22.60 -1.11 5.63
C THR A 151 21.10 -0.74 5.69
N ILE A 152 20.22 -1.55 5.11
CA ILE A 152 18.79 -1.21 4.95
C ILE A 152 18.08 -1.01 6.30
N PRO A 153 18.28 -1.83 7.35
CA PRO A 153 17.62 -1.60 8.65
C PRO A 153 17.93 -0.23 9.24
N SER A 154 19.16 0.29 9.06
CA SER A 154 19.52 1.64 9.56
C SER A 154 18.79 2.75 8.80
N LEU A 155 18.55 2.59 7.48
CA LEU A 155 17.78 3.53 6.68
C LEU A 155 16.31 3.58 7.11
N TYR A 156 15.71 2.40 7.37
CA TYR A 156 14.34 2.33 7.90
C TYR A 156 14.23 2.93 9.30
N SER A 157 15.20 2.67 10.17
CA SER A 157 15.29 3.26 11.51
C SER A 157 15.36 4.80 11.45
N ALA A 158 16.20 5.35 10.58
CA ALA A 158 16.32 6.79 10.39
C ALA A 158 15.01 7.42 9.87
N ALA A 159 14.42 6.84 8.84
CA ALA A 159 13.14 7.28 8.28
C ALA A 159 11.99 7.20 9.31
N ALA A 160 11.98 6.16 10.15
CA ALA A 160 11.00 5.97 11.20
C ALA A 160 11.06 7.07 12.27
N LYS A 161 12.26 7.48 12.69
CA LYS A 161 12.45 8.61 13.63
C LYS A 161 11.86 9.90 13.07
N LEU A 162 12.12 10.17 11.79
CA LEU A 162 11.58 11.36 11.10
C LEU A 162 10.05 11.27 10.95
N ALA A 163 9.50 10.08 10.74
CA ALA A 163 8.05 9.87 10.69
C ALA A 163 7.37 10.17 12.04
N VAL A 164 7.99 9.78 13.16
CA VAL A 164 7.54 10.18 14.50
C VAL A 164 7.54 11.70 14.64
N GLU A 165 8.63 12.37 14.23
CA GLU A 165 8.74 13.83 14.30
C GLU A 165 7.76 14.56 13.38
N ALA A 166 7.39 13.94 12.27
CA ALA A 166 6.35 14.46 11.37
C ALA A 166 4.94 14.37 11.94
N GLY A 167 4.73 13.57 13.00
CA GLY A 167 3.44 13.43 13.69
C GLY A 167 2.54 12.30 13.16
N PHE A 168 3.11 11.33 12.43
CA PHE A 168 2.40 10.09 12.06
C PHE A 168 2.06 9.27 13.30
N ASP A 169 0.96 8.53 13.26
CA ASP A 169 0.49 7.67 14.36
C ASP A 169 1.01 6.25 14.23
N GLY A 170 1.32 5.81 13.01
CA GLY A 170 1.82 4.48 12.71
C GLY A 170 2.83 4.47 11.56
N ILE A 171 3.63 3.41 11.51
CA ILE A 171 4.64 3.18 10.48
C ILE A 171 4.41 1.80 9.88
N ASP A 172 4.23 1.76 8.55
CA ASP A 172 4.14 0.55 7.75
C ASP A 172 5.51 0.21 7.16
N VAL A 173 6.03 -0.95 7.51
CA VAL A 173 7.21 -1.55 6.85
C VAL A 173 6.71 -2.36 5.67
N LYS A 174 6.66 -1.75 4.49
CA LYS A 174 6.00 -2.29 3.29
C LYS A 174 6.61 -3.58 2.78
N CYS A 175 5.84 -4.69 2.76
CA CYS A 175 6.24 -5.98 2.19
C CYS A 175 5.22 -6.46 1.15
N CYS A 176 5.07 -5.71 0.05
CA CYS A 176 4.10 -6.04 -1.01
C CYS A 176 4.47 -5.47 -2.38
N HIS A 177 3.73 -5.90 -3.40
CA HIS A 177 3.76 -5.38 -4.77
C HIS A 177 5.08 -5.59 -5.53
N GLY A 178 5.90 -6.57 -5.13
CA GLY A 178 7.20 -6.83 -5.75
C GLY A 178 8.27 -5.79 -5.42
N TYR A 179 8.08 -5.01 -4.35
CA TYR A 179 9.10 -4.12 -3.82
C TYR A 179 10.14 -4.94 -3.02
N LEU A 180 11.20 -4.31 -2.55
CA LEU A 180 12.38 -5.00 -2.05
C LEU A 180 12.06 -6.20 -1.14
N PHE A 181 11.35 -6.01 -0.04
CA PHE A 181 11.07 -7.08 0.91
C PHE A 181 10.19 -8.19 0.31
N ASN A 182 9.16 -7.82 -0.46
CA ASN A 182 8.30 -8.81 -1.09
C ASN A 182 9.06 -9.67 -2.12
N GLU A 183 10.02 -9.08 -2.87
CA GLU A 183 10.86 -9.83 -3.80
C GLU A 183 11.73 -10.85 -3.05
N PHE A 184 12.27 -10.49 -1.88
CA PHE A 184 13.05 -11.42 -1.07
C PHE A 184 12.26 -12.63 -0.59
N LEU A 185 10.96 -12.53 -0.37
CA LEU A 185 10.13 -13.69 0.01
C LEU A 185 10.19 -14.83 -1.01
N SER A 186 10.48 -14.53 -2.28
CA SER A 186 10.63 -15.52 -3.36
C SER A 186 12.09 -15.80 -3.75
N ALA A 187 13.06 -15.38 -2.95
CA ALA A 187 14.49 -15.55 -3.24
C ALA A 187 15.02 -16.97 -2.90
N TYR A 188 14.30 -18.00 -3.39
CA TYR A 188 14.57 -19.42 -3.06
C TYR A 188 15.98 -19.89 -3.46
N ASN A 189 16.50 -19.40 -4.59
CA ASN A 189 17.80 -19.80 -5.15
C ASN A 189 18.88 -18.74 -4.95
N ARG A 190 18.61 -17.67 -4.18
CA ARG A 190 19.62 -16.68 -3.86
C ARG A 190 20.60 -17.25 -2.83
N GLU A 191 21.91 -17.15 -3.11
CA GLU A 191 22.95 -17.47 -2.14
C GLU A 191 23.11 -16.34 -1.10
N GLY A 192 23.77 -16.65 0.03
CA GLY A 192 24.04 -15.71 1.10
C GLY A 192 22.96 -15.71 2.20
N LYS A 193 23.07 -14.77 3.13
CA LYS A 193 22.26 -14.77 4.35
C LYS A 193 20.82 -14.29 4.16
N TYR A 194 20.46 -13.81 2.97
CA TYR A 194 19.14 -13.26 2.64
C TYR A 194 18.38 -14.11 1.59
N GLY A 195 18.77 -15.38 1.37
CA GLY A 195 18.14 -16.24 0.39
C GLY A 195 18.11 -17.71 0.80
N GLY A 196 17.43 -18.53 0.01
CA GLY A 196 17.29 -19.96 0.26
C GLY A 196 16.21 -20.30 1.27
N SER A 197 16.54 -20.55 2.53
CA SER A 197 15.57 -20.93 3.56
C SER A 197 14.55 -19.82 3.86
N PHE A 198 13.41 -20.20 4.43
CA PHE A 198 12.37 -19.24 4.84
C PHE A 198 12.92 -18.15 5.77
N GLU A 199 13.70 -18.55 6.77
CA GLU A 199 14.33 -17.65 7.75
C GLU A 199 15.24 -16.63 7.05
N ASN A 200 16.02 -17.06 6.07
CA ASN A 200 16.91 -16.18 5.33
C ASN A 200 16.13 -15.24 4.41
N ARG A 201 15.12 -15.73 3.69
CA ARG A 201 14.28 -14.90 2.78
C ARG A 201 13.46 -13.85 3.52
N THR A 202 13.09 -14.10 4.75
CA THR A 202 12.34 -13.17 5.60
C THR A 202 13.22 -12.29 6.50
N ARG A 203 14.51 -12.62 6.63
CA ARG A 203 15.46 -11.96 7.53
C ARG A 203 15.48 -10.45 7.38
N LEU A 204 15.73 -9.94 6.17
CA LEU A 204 15.82 -8.50 5.92
C LEU A 204 14.56 -7.76 6.35
N TYR A 205 13.41 -8.33 6.07
CA TYR A 205 12.12 -7.75 6.44
C TYR A 205 11.95 -7.67 7.96
N PHE A 206 12.27 -8.74 8.68
CA PHE A 206 12.15 -8.75 10.14
C PHE A 206 13.23 -7.91 10.82
N ASP A 207 14.45 -7.88 10.31
CA ASP A 207 15.52 -7.00 10.80
C ASP A 207 15.10 -5.52 10.69
N CYS A 208 14.42 -5.14 9.60
CA CYS A 208 13.89 -3.78 9.43
C CYS A 208 12.72 -3.48 10.39
N ILE A 209 11.83 -4.43 10.63
CA ILE A 209 10.75 -4.28 11.62
C ILE A 209 11.35 -4.05 13.02
N ASP A 210 12.30 -4.86 13.41
CA ASP A 210 12.96 -4.76 14.71
C ASP A 210 13.69 -3.41 14.86
N ALA A 211 14.44 -2.99 13.83
CA ALA A 211 15.13 -1.70 13.81
C ALA A 211 14.17 -0.50 13.88
N VAL A 212 13.03 -0.58 13.21
CA VAL A 212 11.97 0.44 13.30
C VAL A 212 11.38 0.46 14.71
N LYS A 213 10.99 -0.69 15.24
CA LYS A 213 10.42 -0.78 16.61
C LYS A 213 11.39 -0.23 17.67
N GLU A 214 12.66 -0.60 17.60
CA GLU A 214 13.69 -0.08 18.51
C GLU A 214 13.82 1.44 18.37
N ALA A 215 13.77 1.97 17.15
CA ALA A 215 13.94 3.40 16.88
C ALA A 215 12.80 4.27 17.41
N VAL A 216 11.57 3.76 17.40
CA VAL A 216 10.37 4.54 17.73
C VAL A 216 9.84 4.27 19.13
N GLY A 217 10.13 3.11 19.72
CA GLY A 217 9.55 2.66 20.99
C GLY A 217 8.02 2.68 20.96
N ASP A 218 7.39 3.16 22.02
CA ASP A 218 5.93 3.24 22.14
C ASP A 218 5.32 4.54 21.61
N LYS A 219 6.11 5.40 20.94
CA LYS A 219 5.63 6.69 20.44
C LYS A 219 4.60 6.54 19.34
N VAL A 220 4.81 5.57 18.45
CA VAL A 220 3.92 5.21 17.34
C VAL A 220 3.85 3.69 17.24
N PHE A 221 2.77 3.15 16.64
CA PHE A 221 2.71 1.73 16.39
C PHE A 221 3.42 1.35 15.08
N VAL A 222 3.85 0.11 14.98
CA VAL A 222 4.44 -0.46 13.76
C VAL A 222 3.46 -1.47 13.16
N THR A 223 3.28 -1.39 11.87
CA THR A 223 2.37 -2.22 11.09
C THR A 223 3.01 -2.59 9.76
N THR A 224 2.30 -3.34 8.92
CA THR A 224 2.78 -3.68 7.59
C THR A 224 1.65 -3.83 6.59
N ARG A 225 1.92 -3.48 5.35
CA ARG A 225 1.14 -3.95 4.21
C ARG A 225 1.83 -5.15 3.59
N LEU A 226 1.21 -6.32 3.74
CA LEU A 226 1.78 -7.62 3.36
C LEU A 226 1.11 -8.17 2.10
N ASN A 227 1.93 -8.66 1.16
CA ASN A 227 1.44 -9.47 0.05
C ASN A 227 1.24 -10.93 0.52
N SER A 228 0.01 -11.42 0.41
CA SER A 228 -0.32 -12.79 0.84
C SER A 228 0.13 -13.85 -0.16
N CYS A 229 0.19 -13.48 -1.46
CA CYS A 229 0.62 -14.35 -2.55
C CYS A 229 0.95 -13.49 -3.78
N ASP A 230 2.04 -13.79 -4.46
CA ASP A 230 2.39 -13.12 -5.71
C ASP A 230 1.56 -13.62 -6.89
N CYS A 231 1.00 -14.84 -6.81
CA CYS A 231 0.27 -15.50 -7.89
C CYS A 231 1.11 -15.66 -9.18
N PHE A 232 2.41 -15.82 -9.05
CA PHE A 232 3.33 -16.19 -10.12
C PHE A 232 3.51 -17.72 -10.18
N PRO A 233 4.06 -18.27 -11.27
CA PRO A 233 4.44 -19.68 -11.32
C PRO A 233 5.37 -20.06 -10.14
N TYR A 234 5.24 -21.30 -9.68
CA TYR A 234 6.10 -21.87 -8.62
C TYR A 234 7.59 -21.62 -8.88
N GLY A 235 8.32 -21.26 -7.84
CA GLY A 235 9.76 -20.93 -7.91
C GLY A 235 10.10 -19.51 -8.33
N TYR A 236 9.13 -18.73 -8.84
CA TYR A 236 9.32 -17.35 -9.29
C TYR A 236 8.57 -16.32 -8.46
N GLY A 237 7.65 -16.75 -7.62
CA GLY A 237 6.85 -15.90 -6.73
C GLY A 237 6.60 -16.56 -5.39
N PHE A 238 6.17 -15.76 -4.43
CA PHE A 238 5.83 -16.17 -3.09
C PHE A 238 4.36 -16.64 -3.00
N GLY A 239 4.07 -17.60 -2.14
CA GLY A 239 2.71 -18.02 -1.81
C GLY A 239 2.03 -18.91 -2.86
N VAL A 240 2.80 -19.69 -3.63
CA VAL A 240 2.30 -20.64 -4.63
C VAL A 240 3.01 -21.99 -4.51
N ASN A 241 2.25 -23.09 -4.51
CA ASN A 241 2.80 -24.45 -4.46
C ASN A 241 3.23 -24.97 -5.86
N SER A 242 3.82 -26.17 -5.90
CA SER A 242 4.32 -26.80 -7.14
C SER A 242 3.23 -27.12 -8.18
N LEU A 243 1.95 -27.08 -7.81
CA LEU A 243 0.80 -27.26 -8.70
C LEU A 243 0.31 -25.92 -9.28
N GLY A 244 0.90 -24.77 -8.87
CA GLY A 244 0.49 -23.44 -9.27
C GLY A 244 -0.72 -22.90 -8.49
N GLU A 245 -1.09 -23.54 -7.38
CA GLU A 245 -2.18 -23.13 -6.50
C GLU A 245 -1.66 -22.20 -5.40
N ILE A 246 -2.55 -21.35 -4.89
CA ILE A 246 -2.22 -20.47 -3.76
C ILE A 246 -1.93 -21.33 -2.53
N ASP A 247 -0.78 -21.09 -1.91
CA ASP A 247 -0.34 -21.72 -0.67
C ASP A 247 0.00 -20.64 0.36
N LEU A 248 -0.79 -20.58 1.41
CA LEU A 248 -0.66 -19.56 2.46
C LEU A 248 0.19 -20.03 3.66
N ALA A 249 0.84 -21.20 3.58
CA ALA A 249 1.61 -21.72 4.71
C ALA A 249 2.71 -20.76 5.17
N GLU A 250 3.56 -20.31 4.25
CA GLU A 250 4.62 -19.34 4.59
C GLU A 250 4.04 -17.95 4.93
N THR A 251 2.93 -17.54 4.32
CA THR A 251 2.23 -16.29 4.69
C THR A 251 1.77 -16.34 6.14
N LYS A 252 1.19 -17.45 6.57
CA LYS A 252 0.76 -17.64 7.97
C LYS A 252 1.96 -17.69 8.92
N MET A 253 3.10 -18.27 8.51
CA MET A 253 4.33 -18.22 9.29
C MET A 253 4.84 -16.76 9.47
N ILE A 254 4.82 -15.97 8.40
CA ILE A 254 5.17 -14.53 8.48
C ILE A 254 4.25 -13.81 9.46
N ILE A 255 2.93 -14.01 9.35
CA ILE A 255 1.95 -13.35 10.23
C ILE A 255 2.13 -13.80 11.69
N SER A 256 2.42 -15.09 11.94
CA SER A 256 2.75 -15.58 13.29
C SER A 256 3.98 -14.86 13.86
N SER A 257 5.05 -14.74 13.07
CA SER A 257 6.26 -14.02 13.48
C SER A 257 6.01 -12.52 13.71
N LEU A 258 5.14 -11.90 12.89
CA LEU A 258 4.70 -10.51 13.10
C LEU A 258 3.97 -10.37 14.43
N ARG A 259 3.01 -11.27 14.73
CA ARG A 259 2.28 -11.30 16.00
C ARG A 259 3.21 -11.45 17.20
N GLU A 260 4.17 -12.37 17.13
CA GLU A 260 5.18 -12.56 18.18
C GLU A 260 6.04 -11.32 18.41
N LYS A 261 6.24 -10.52 17.36
CA LYS A 261 6.90 -9.21 17.44
C LYS A 261 5.96 -8.07 17.89
N GLY A 262 4.70 -8.39 18.24
CA GLY A 262 3.69 -7.41 18.69
C GLY A 262 3.16 -6.54 17.55
N ILE A 263 3.17 -7.03 16.31
CA ILE A 263 2.43 -6.41 15.21
C ILE A 263 0.99 -6.93 15.26
N GLU A 264 0.05 -6.07 15.60
CA GLU A 264 -1.37 -6.43 15.79
C GLU A 264 -2.23 -6.11 14.57
N PHE A 265 -1.79 -5.21 13.69
CA PHE A 265 -2.52 -4.76 12.53
C PHE A 265 -1.77 -5.04 11.23
N VAL A 266 -2.44 -5.69 10.25
CA VAL A 266 -1.87 -6.01 8.94
C VAL A 266 -2.83 -5.61 7.81
N ASN A 267 -2.32 -4.87 6.82
CA ASN A 267 -3.06 -4.52 5.61
C ASN A 267 -2.76 -5.53 4.51
N LEU A 268 -3.69 -6.44 4.26
CA LEU A 268 -3.51 -7.53 3.30
C LEU A 268 -3.69 -7.09 1.85
N THR A 269 -2.85 -7.64 0.97
CA THR A 269 -2.97 -7.52 -0.48
C THR A 269 -2.49 -8.80 -1.16
N ILE A 270 -2.73 -8.92 -2.47
CA ILE A 270 -2.38 -10.09 -3.28
C ILE A 270 -1.87 -9.65 -4.65
N GLY A 271 -0.97 -10.42 -5.24
CA GLY A 271 -0.48 -10.23 -6.62
C GLY A 271 0.48 -9.06 -6.80
N ASN A 272 0.91 -8.87 -8.04
CA ASN A 272 1.84 -7.81 -8.42
C ASN A 272 1.17 -6.85 -9.42
N PRO A 273 0.98 -5.56 -9.08
CA PRO A 273 0.24 -4.60 -9.91
C PRO A 273 0.96 -4.20 -11.19
N TYR A 274 2.25 -4.50 -11.32
CA TYR A 274 3.05 -4.14 -12.48
C TYR A 274 3.02 -5.23 -13.57
N LEU A 275 3.04 -6.50 -13.18
CA LEU A 275 3.13 -7.64 -14.10
C LEU A 275 1.79 -8.31 -14.33
N ILE A 276 1.01 -8.53 -13.29
CA ILE A 276 -0.30 -9.19 -13.33
C ILE A 276 -1.38 -8.34 -12.63
N PRO A 277 -1.64 -7.13 -13.12
CA PRO A 277 -2.49 -6.14 -12.43
C PRO A 277 -3.92 -6.60 -12.17
N HIS A 278 -4.44 -7.59 -12.92
CA HIS A 278 -5.78 -8.14 -12.72
C HIS A 278 -5.92 -8.90 -11.41
N ILE A 279 -4.84 -9.44 -10.86
CA ILE A 279 -4.87 -10.19 -9.60
C ILE A 279 -5.24 -9.28 -8.42
N ASN A 280 -4.58 -8.12 -8.29
CA ASN A 280 -4.87 -7.19 -7.19
C ASN A 280 -5.88 -6.09 -7.56
N ARG A 281 -6.24 -6.00 -8.83
CA ARG A 281 -7.19 -5.05 -9.40
C ARG A 281 -8.08 -5.76 -10.42
N PRO A 282 -9.06 -6.57 -9.98
CA PRO A 282 -9.83 -7.46 -10.84
C PRO A 282 -10.46 -6.79 -12.06
N TYR A 283 -10.77 -5.49 -11.99
CA TYR A 283 -11.23 -4.69 -13.14
C TYR A 283 -10.11 -3.83 -13.70
N VAL A 284 -9.27 -4.39 -14.52
CA VAL A 284 -8.44 -3.65 -15.47
C VAL A 284 -8.97 -3.90 -16.88
N ALA A 285 -8.91 -2.90 -17.74
CA ALA A 285 -9.23 -3.08 -19.15
C ALA A 285 -8.38 -4.23 -19.73
N LYS A 286 -9.02 -5.16 -20.44
CA LYS A 286 -8.38 -6.38 -20.99
C LYS A 286 -7.88 -7.37 -19.93
N SER A 287 -8.57 -7.48 -18.79
CA SER A 287 -8.31 -8.57 -17.83
C SER A 287 -8.43 -9.93 -18.53
N PRO A 288 -7.49 -10.88 -18.28
CA PRO A 288 -7.57 -12.23 -18.83
C PRO A 288 -8.62 -13.10 -18.12
N GLU A 289 -9.23 -12.62 -17.03
CA GLU A 289 -10.23 -13.35 -16.25
C GLU A 289 -11.43 -12.48 -15.89
N ASP A 290 -12.55 -13.12 -15.54
CA ASP A 290 -13.72 -12.43 -14.98
C ASP A 290 -13.36 -11.77 -13.64
N GLY A 291 -13.78 -10.53 -13.45
CA GLY A 291 -13.48 -9.77 -12.23
C GLY A 291 -14.04 -10.40 -10.95
N ASN A 292 -15.17 -11.10 -11.03
CA ASN A 292 -15.75 -11.78 -9.86
C ASN A 292 -14.87 -12.94 -9.37
N ILE A 293 -14.17 -13.64 -10.30
CA ILE A 293 -13.19 -14.67 -9.94
C ILE A 293 -12.04 -14.04 -9.16
N GLY A 294 -11.53 -12.90 -9.65
CA GLY A 294 -10.46 -12.16 -8.97
C GLY A 294 -10.89 -11.64 -7.59
N MET A 295 -12.12 -11.13 -7.47
CA MET A 295 -12.67 -10.67 -6.19
C MET A 295 -12.83 -11.83 -5.20
N LYS A 296 -13.42 -12.94 -5.66
CA LYS A 296 -13.56 -14.15 -4.81
C LYS A 296 -12.20 -14.62 -4.30
N ARG A 297 -11.18 -14.66 -5.14
CA ARG A 297 -9.80 -15.02 -4.76
C ARG A 297 -9.27 -14.13 -3.65
N ILE A 298 -9.42 -12.81 -3.77
CA ILE A 298 -8.95 -11.86 -2.76
C ILE A 298 -9.65 -12.07 -1.43
N TYR A 299 -10.97 -12.27 -1.44
CA TYR A 299 -11.75 -12.42 -0.21
C TYR A 299 -11.52 -13.78 0.45
N ASP A 300 -11.44 -14.86 -0.34
CA ASP A 300 -11.13 -16.20 0.19
C ASP A 300 -9.76 -16.22 0.89
N VAL A 301 -8.72 -15.66 0.24
CA VAL A 301 -7.37 -15.55 0.83
C VAL A 301 -7.40 -14.69 2.09
N THR A 302 -8.08 -13.55 2.06
CA THR A 302 -8.18 -12.68 3.23
C THR A 302 -8.90 -13.39 4.37
N LYS A 303 -10.06 -14.01 4.11
CA LYS A 303 -10.85 -14.73 5.11
C LYS A 303 -10.09 -15.91 5.72
N GLU A 304 -9.36 -16.65 4.93
CA GLU A 304 -8.53 -17.76 5.43
C GLU A 304 -7.46 -17.26 6.41
N ILE A 305 -6.82 -16.14 6.09
CA ILE A 305 -5.82 -15.52 6.96
C ILE A 305 -6.47 -14.99 8.24
N THR A 306 -7.51 -14.16 8.14
CA THR A 306 -8.19 -13.56 9.30
C THR A 306 -8.74 -14.62 10.24
N SER A 307 -9.32 -15.68 9.71
CA SER A 307 -9.82 -16.81 10.51
C SER A 307 -8.71 -17.58 11.24
N SER A 308 -7.47 -17.56 10.71
CA SER A 308 -6.31 -18.19 11.35
C SER A 308 -5.70 -17.35 12.49
N PHE A 309 -6.01 -16.04 12.53
CA PHE A 309 -5.45 -15.09 13.50
C PHE A 309 -6.54 -14.16 14.07
N PRO A 310 -7.52 -14.71 14.82
CA PRO A 310 -8.68 -13.94 15.30
C PRO A 310 -8.34 -12.89 16.37
N ASP A 311 -7.14 -12.90 16.88
CA ASP A 311 -6.59 -11.94 17.85
C ASP A 311 -5.82 -10.78 17.19
N MET A 312 -5.74 -10.76 15.85
CA MET A 312 -5.11 -9.70 15.08
C MET A 312 -6.14 -8.90 14.28
N THR A 313 -5.79 -7.67 13.92
CA THR A 313 -6.62 -6.76 13.11
C THR A 313 -6.17 -6.79 11.66
N PHE A 314 -7.11 -6.86 10.71
CA PHE A 314 -6.80 -6.91 9.29
C PHE A 314 -7.62 -5.91 8.48
N ALA A 315 -6.98 -5.33 7.45
CA ALA A 315 -7.67 -4.53 6.44
C ALA A 315 -7.90 -5.34 5.17
N VAL A 316 -9.18 -5.43 4.73
CA VAL A 316 -9.55 -6.01 3.43
C VAL A 316 -9.42 -4.96 2.33
N SER A 317 -9.04 -5.39 1.13
CA SER A 317 -8.79 -4.51 -0.02
C SER A 317 -9.72 -4.80 -1.21
N ALA A 318 -9.52 -4.10 -2.33
CA ALA A 318 -10.18 -4.27 -3.62
C ALA A 318 -11.66 -3.82 -3.69
N LEU A 319 -12.24 -3.29 -2.63
CA LEU A 319 -13.66 -2.90 -2.50
C LEU A 319 -14.17 -1.96 -3.60
N THR A 320 -13.31 -1.15 -4.22
CA THR A 320 -13.67 -0.27 -5.36
C THR A 320 -14.31 -1.03 -6.53
N PHE A 321 -14.13 -2.35 -6.61
CA PHE A 321 -14.71 -3.20 -7.64
C PHE A 321 -16.25 -3.12 -7.66
N GLU A 322 -16.89 -3.09 -6.51
CA GLU A 322 -18.35 -3.10 -6.35
C GLU A 322 -19.02 -1.75 -6.75
N GLY A 323 -18.24 -0.73 -7.13
CA GLY A 323 -18.77 0.54 -7.62
C GLY A 323 -19.69 1.22 -6.61
N GLU A 324 -20.95 1.48 -6.97
CA GLU A 324 -21.93 2.12 -6.10
C GLU A 324 -22.32 1.28 -4.88
N ASN A 325 -22.15 -0.04 -4.95
CA ASN A 325 -22.45 -0.97 -3.86
C ASN A 325 -21.25 -1.21 -2.92
N SER A 326 -20.11 -0.57 -3.17
CA SER A 326 -18.84 -0.88 -2.51
C SER A 326 -18.86 -0.71 -0.99
N VAL A 327 -19.64 0.22 -0.45
CA VAL A 327 -19.78 0.43 1.01
C VAL A 327 -20.67 -0.65 1.63
N ALA A 328 -21.84 -0.92 1.03
CA ALA A 328 -22.72 -2.00 1.51
C ALA A 328 -22.04 -3.37 1.42
N TYR A 329 -21.23 -3.59 0.38
CA TYR A 329 -20.47 -4.82 0.26
C TYR A 329 -19.35 -4.93 1.30
N ALA A 330 -18.66 -3.82 1.58
CA ALA A 330 -17.68 -3.74 2.65
C ALA A 330 -18.27 -4.07 4.02
N GLU A 331 -19.46 -3.53 4.32
CA GLU A 331 -20.21 -3.82 5.54
C GLU A 331 -20.47 -5.33 5.69
N LYS A 332 -21.00 -5.94 4.65
CA LYS A 332 -21.22 -7.40 4.60
C LYS A 332 -19.95 -8.20 4.85
N LEU A 333 -18.82 -7.84 4.22
CA LEU A 333 -17.54 -8.54 4.40
C LEU A 333 -17.03 -8.47 5.84
N LEU A 334 -17.14 -7.30 6.47
CA LEU A 334 -16.74 -7.15 7.88
C LEU A 334 -17.64 -7.94 8.81
N GLU A 335 -18.96 -7.96 8.58
CA GLU A 335 -19.93 -8.78 9.31
C GLU A 335 -19.65 -10.29 9.15
N GLU A 336 -19.13 -10.70 7.99
CA GLU A 336 -18.72 -12.09 7.71
C GLU A 336 -17.30 -12.42 8.25
N GLY A 337 -16.61 -11.47 8.87
CA GLY A 337 -15.26 -11.65 9.43
C GLY A 337 -14.16 -11.75 8.38
N VAL A 338 -14.35 -11.15 7.19
CA VAL A 338 -13.32 -11.11 6.16
C VAL A 338 -12.22 -10.08 6.46
N GLY A 339 -12.43 -9.23 7.44
CA GLY A 339 -11.47 -8.24 7.93
C GLY A 339 -12.13 -7.31 8.94
N ASP A 340 -11.35 -6.41 9.51
CA ASP A 340 -11.79 -5.45 10.54
C ASP A 340 -11.90 -4.03 10.00
N PHE A 341 -11.13 -3.71 8.96
CA PHE A 341 -11.16 -2.44 8.25
C PHE A 341 -11.51 -2.62 6.77
N ALA A 342 -12.36 -1.75 6.26
CA ALA A 342 -12.70 -1.63 4.85
C ALA A 342 -11.71 -0.71 4.12
N GLY A 343 -10.79 -1.28 3.35
CA GLY A 343 -9.71 -0.56 2.66
C GLY A 343 -10.07 -0.12 1.24
N PHE A 344 -10.26 1.18 1.03
CA PHE A 344 -10.59 1.78 -0.28
C PHE A 344 -9.37 2.45 -0.92
N GLY A 345 -9.04 2.05 -2.15
CA GLY A 345 -7.94 2.63 -2.93
C GLY A 345 -8.47 3.64 -3.98
N ARG A 346 -8.70 3.21 -5.22
CA ARG A 346 -9.07 4.10 -6.33
C ARG A 346 -10.39 4.87 -6.12
N MET A 347 -11.28 4.40 -5.25
CA MET A 347 -12.47 5.14 -4.84
C MET A 347 -12.08 6.48 -4.22
N THR A 348 -11.04 6.52 -3.38
CA THR A 348 -10.62 7.74 -2.69
C THR A 348 -10.07 8.82 -3.64
N PHE A 349 -9.47 8.44 -4.76
CA PHE A 349 -9.08 9.39 -5.82
C PHE A 349 -10.28 10.00 -6.54
N ALA A 350 -11.33 9.20 -6.72
CA ALA A 350 -12.51 9.63 -7.47
C ALA A 350 -13.51 10.38 -6.59
N TYR A 351 -13.71 9.89 -5.38
CA TYR A 351 -14.83 10.25 -4.51
C TYR A 351 -14.42 10.14 -3.03
N PRO A 352 -13.55 11.00 -2.50
CA PRO A 352 -13.11 10.89 -1.11
C PRO A 352 -14.25 10.99 -0.08
N ASP A 353 -15.34 11.70 -0.38
CA ASP A 353 -16.49 11.90 0.52
C ASP A 353 -17.49 10.73 0.47
N PHE A 354 -17.19 9.63 -0.20
CA PHE A 354 -18.13 8.54 -0.46
C PHE A 354 -18.80 7.99 0.82
N TYR A 355 -18.04 7.91 1.91
CA TYR A 355 -18.57 7.37 3.15
C TYR A 355 -19.54 8.32 3.84
N LYS A 356 -19.28 9.62 3.83
CA LYS A 356 -20.22 10.64 4.32
C LYS A 356 -21.52 10.62 3.53
N ASP A 357 -21.42 10.65 2.20
CA ASP A 357 -22.59 10.56 1.33
C ASP A 357 -23.40 9.28 1.59
N TYR A 358 -22.71 8.15 1.87
CA TYR A 358 -23.40 6.90 2.23
C TYR A 358 -24.11 6.99 3.57
N LEU A 359 -23.50 7.58 4.59
CA LEU A 359 -24.15 7.77 5.90
C LEU A 359 -25.38 8.68 5.82
N GLU A 360 -25.34 9.71 4.97
CA GLU A 360 -26.45 10.67 4.80
C GLU A 360 -27.58 10.12 3.92
N LYS A 361 -27.24 9.41 2.84
CA LYS A 361 -28.16 9.04 1.74
C LYS A 361 -28.49 7.56 1.67
N GLY A 362 -27.72 6.71 2.36
CA GLY A 362 -27.84 5.25 2.28
C GLY A 362 -27.32 4.64 0.96
N THR A 363 -26.77 5.46 0.08
CA THR A 363 -26.27 5.04 -1.24
C THR A 363 -25.15 5.96 -1.73
N LEU A 364 -24.34 5.47 -2.66
CA LEU A 364 -23.31 6.29 -3.31
C LEU A 364 -23.84 6.94 -4.59
N ASP A 365 -23.34 8.15 -4.89
CA ASP A 365 -23.61 8.80 -6.17
C ASP A 365 -22.83 8.09 -7.30
N LYS A 366 -23.55 7.38 -8.18
CA LYS A 366 -22.98 6.68 -9.34
C LYS A 366 -22.17 7.57 -10.28
N ASN A 367 -22.43 8.90 -10.27
CA ASN A 367 -21.68 9.83 -11.08
C ASN A 367 -20.34 10.24 -10.45
N LYS A 368 -20.12 9.94 -9.16
CA LYS A 368 -18.88 10.22 -8.43
C LYS A 368 -18.01 8.97 -8.27
N VAL A 369 -18.58 7.76 -8.22
CA VAL A 369 -17.83 6.51 -8.00
C VAL A 369 -16.77 6.28 -9.05
N CYS A 370 -15.70 5.56 -8.67
CA CYS A 370 -14.65 5.12 -9.57
C CYS A 370 -15.20 4.13 -10.61
N ILE A 371 -15.10 4.48 -11.88
CA ILE A 371 -15.54 3.64 -13.00
C ILE A 371 -14.50 2.60 -13.46
N LYS A 372 -13.43 2.42 -12.73
CA LYS A 372 -12.38 1.40 -12.96
C LYS A 372 -11.68 1.50 -14.33
N CYS A 373 -11.67 2.69 -14.94
CA CYS A 373 -11.12 2.95 -16.30
C CYS A 373 -9.60 2.90 -16.41
N ALA A 374 -8.88 2.76 -15.29
CA ALA A 374 -7.42 2.73 -15.17
C ALA A 374 -6.64 3.98 -15.66
N LYS A 375 -7.29 5.09 -16.01
CA LYS A 375 -6.61 6.33 -16.47
C LYS A 375 -5.63 6.91 -15.45
N CYS A 376 -5.88 6.75 -14.15
CA CYS A 376 -4.91 7.10 -13.09
C CYS A 376 -3.61 6.28 -13.20
N THR A 377 -3.71 4.99 -13.59
CA THR A 377 -2.55 4.14 -13.83
C THR A 377 -1.84 4.51 -15.14
N GLU A 378 -2.57 4.91 -16.17
CA GLU A 378 -1.98 5.40 -17.44
C GLU A 378 -1.15 6.67 -17.19
N LEU A 379 -1.65 7.60 -16.38
CA LEU A 379 -0.87 8.77 -15.94
C LEU A 379 0.42 8.38 -15.23
N MET A 380 0.33 7.49 -14.24
CA MET A 380 1.49 7.01 -13.50
C MET A 380 2.52 6.36 -14.43
N ARG A 381 2.06 5.50 -15.36
CA ARG A 381 2.93 4.82 -16.34
C ARG A 381 3.55 5.78 -17.35
N ALA A 382 2.89 6.89 -17.66
CA ALA A 382 3.46 7.96 -18.47
C ALA A 382 4.54 8.80 -17.74
N GLY A 383 4.90 8.40 -16.50
CA GLY A 383 5.93 9.06 -15.71
C GLY A 383 5.49 10.43 -15.16
N THR A 384 4.20 10.64 -15.00
CA THR A 384 3.62 11.87 -14.45
C THR A 384 2.83 11.59 -13.16
N VAL A 385 2.02 12.54 -12.72
CA VAL A 385 1.18 12.44 -11.51
C VAL A 385 0.14 11.34 -11.62
N ALA A 386 -0.39 10.86 -10.50
CA ALA A 386 -1.50 9.92 -10.46
C ALA A 386 -2.69 10.47 -9.66
N GLY A 387 -3.89 10.38 -10.27
CA GLY A 387 -5.15 10.81 -9.68
C GLY A 387 -6.32 10.53 -10.62
N CYS A 388 -7.54 10.86 -10.20
CA CYS A 388 -8.71 10.52 -11.00
C CYS A 388 -8.94 11.50 -12.16
N VAL A 389 -8.58 11.10 -13.37
CA VAL A 389 -8.76 11.90 -14.61
C VAL A 389 -10.24 12.22 -14.89
N ILE A 390 -11.17 11.37 -14.43
CA ILE A 390 -12.60 11.49 -14.78
C ILE A 390 -13.38 12.29 -13.74
N ARG A 391 -13.15 12.05 -12.46
CA ARG A 391 -13.93 12.65 -11.36
C ARG A 391 -13.25 13.86 -10.74
N ASP A 392 -11.95 13.99 -10.94
CA ASP A 392 -11.14 15.13 -10.54
C ASP A 392 -10.41 15.69 -11.79
N ASN A 393 -11.24 15.95 -12.82
CA ASN A 393 -10.75 16.29 -14.15
C ASN A 393 -10.04 17.64 -14.20
N GLU A 394 -10.45 18.62 -13.40
CA GLU A 394 -9.79 19.93 -13.32
C GLU A 394 -8.31 19.79 -12.95
N ALA A 395 -7.99 18.90 -12.00
CA ALA A 395 -6.64 18.68 -11.56
C ALA A 395 -5.84 17.75 -12.49
N TYR A 396 -6.45 16.68 -13.04
CA TYR A 396 -5.70 15.59 -13.68
C TYR A 396 -5.89 15.46 -15.19
N MET A 397 -6.97 16.00 -15.78
CA MET A 397 -7.16 15.97 -17.23
C MET A 397 -6.09 16.76 -18.01
N PRO A 398 -5.58 17.91 -17.55
CA PRO A 398 -4.48 18.59 -18.23
C PRO A 398 -3.22 17.72 -18.36
N TYR A 399 -2.85 16.98 -17.29
CA TYR A 399 -1.74 16.02 -17.34
C TYR A 399 -2.03 14.87 -18.30
N TYR A 400 -3.25 14.34 -18.28
CA TYR A 400 -3.65 13.24 -19.18
C TYR A 400 -3.56 13.64 -20.65
N ASN A 401 -4.07 14.82 -20.99
CA ASN A 401 -3.98 15.36 -22.34
C ASN A 401 -2.51 15.51 -22.77
N LYS A 402 -1.68 16.14 -21.93
CA LYS A 402 -0.27 16.41 -22.26
C LYS A 402 0.58 15.15 -22.35
N TYR A 403 0.47 14.23 -21.39
CA TYR A 403 1.44 13.13 -21.25
C TYR A 403 0.95 11.77 -21.80
N VAL A 404 -0.36 11.55 -21.86
CA VAL A 404 -0.95 10.30 -22.37
C VAL A 404 -1.49 10.47 -23.78
N LEU A 405 -2.31 11.49 -24.03
CA LEU A 405 -2.90 11.74 -25.35
C LEU A 405 -1.98 12.53 -26.28
N LYS A 406 -0.93 13.18 -25.73
CA LYS A 406 0.04 13.99 -26.48
C LYS A 406 -0.64 15.11 -27.31
N LYS A 407 -1.66 15.75 -26.74
CA LYS A 407 -2.45 16.83 -27.34
C LYS A 407 -2.02 18.20 -26.78
#